data_cb00023cb88147917aa5cb20768c475a
#
_entry.id   cb00023cb88147917aa5cb20768c475a
#
_cell.length_a   1.000
_cell.length_b   1.000
_cell.length_c   1.000
_cell.angle_alpha   90.00
_cell.angle_beta   90.00
_cell.angle_gamma   90.00
#
_symmetry.space_group_name_H-M   'P 1'
#
loop_
_entity.id
_entity.type
_entity.pdbx_description
1 polymer ?
#
loop_
_entity_poly.entity_id
_entity_poly.type
_entity_poly.pdbx_seq_one_letter_code
_entity_poly.pdbx_strand_id
1 'polypeptide(L)'
;MKKKYNIPLNFKERNNSKISLISSIAVLAVLFLIFNQIDYSLVRKPEKEAAEAAAIQKKKAEEEAAKPAVSKATILAVGDNLYHTSLMESGQYESGQWDYKHVYANLKNQIQAADLAIVNQETVFTTDHGSISSYPAFATPTEVGDALVDAGFDIVTSATNHIDDFGYDNLAQTLEFWKNNYPDITLLGIHDSQEDADAVKVREVNGIKIAFLNYTYGTNSGNAAIEDKPYMIDIFDKDKVAADIQKAKKLSDCIIVCAHWGAENETMPNEYEKQWTAFLLEQGVDVVIGGNPHVLQPYGRIFDDSGNSMLVYYSLGNFVTGQESLNKLLGGMASFTVQKTVKDGVENVEILTPELTPVVMHYDTANGEFGPYLLDDYTETLASSHSVRDIIGEEFSLSNLKNKFDEIMSMNVKPSTGTNLLNVKFDWDGNMVDKASGDIVEDTESIQAWQYYEQLNSGESDQTDSSEDSGSYEDSGEGDYSE
;
A
#
# COMPACT_ATOMS: atom_id res chain seq x y z
N MET A 1 -12.69 -124.78 51.69
CA MET A 1 -13.98 -124.16 51.36
C MET A 1 -13.75 -122.69 50.97
N LYS A 2 -13.89 -122.35 49.72
CA LYS A 2 -13.70 -120.97 49.20
C LYS A 2 -15.12 -120.38 49.01
N LYS A 3 -15.47 -119.34 49.76
CA LYS A 3 -16.66 -118.51 49.50
C LYS A 3 -16.33 -117.47 48.45
N LYS A 4 -17.02 -117.52 47.33
CA LYS A 4 -17.07 -116.47 46.34
C LYS A 4 -18.07 -115.39 46.77
N TYR A 5 -17.62 -114.17 46.92
CA TYR A 5 -18.47 -112.97 47.02
C TYR A 5 -18.70 -112.40 45.64
N ASN A 6 -19.94 -112.36 45.15
CA ASN A 6 -20.39 -111.65 44.03
C ASN A 6 -20.78 -110.24 44.47
N ILE A 7 -20.11 -109.28 44.01
CA ILE A 7 -20.51 -107.86 44.19
C ILE A 7 -21.26 -107.41 42.92
N PRO A 8 -22.54 -107.02 43.00
CA PRO A 8 -23.24 -106.47 41.85
C PRO A 8 -22.71 -105.08 41.53
N LEU A 9 -22.11 -104.90 40.38
CA LEU A 9 -21.77 -103.63 39.84
C LEU A 9 -23.02 -102.88 39.46
N ASN A 10 -23.32 -101.80 40.18
CA ASN A 10 -24.51 -100.96 39.97
C ASN A 10 -24.30 -100.07 38.74
N PHE A 11 -24.78 -100.47 37.55
CA PHE A 11 -24.64 -99.77 36.28
C PHE A 11 -25.35 -98.40 36.24
N LYS A 12 -26.25 -98.11 37.19
CA LYS A 12 -26.98 -96.84 37.28
C LYS A 12 -26.09 -95.69 37.76
N GLU A 13 -25.13 -95.88 38.63
CA GLU A 13 -24.28 -94.85 39.16
C GLU A 13 -23.26 -94.37 38.09
N ARG A 14 -22.85 -95.27 37.18
CA ARG A 14 -21.90 -94.89 36.12
C ARG A 14 -22.50 -94.01 35.02
N ASN A 15 -23.82 -94.08 34.77
CA ASN A 15 -24.53 -93.24 33.82
C ASN A 15 -24.81 -91.82 34.42
N ASN A 16 -25.17 -91.79 35.72
CA ASN A 16 -25.39 -90.48 36.40
C ASN A 16 -24.11 -89.67 36.51
N SER A 17 -22.94 -90.28 36.72
CA SER A 17 -21.67 -89.56 36.77
C SER A 17 -21.23 -89.00 35.39
N LYS A 18 -21.53 -89.77 34.31
CA LYS A 18 -21.27 -89.25 32.94
C LYS A 18 -22.23 -88.16 32.54
N ILE A 19 -23.50 -88.21 32.89
CA ILE A 19 -24.46 -87.15 32.64
C ILE A 19 -24.13 -85.94 33.48
N SER A 20 -23.70 -86.07 34.73
CA SER A 20 -23.26 -85.01 35.58
C SER A 20 -22.00 -84.33 35.03
N LEU A 21 -21.02 -85.06 34.49
CA LEU A 21 -19.80 -84.55 33.89
C LEU A 21 -20.09 -83.74 32.60
N ILE A 22 -20.97 -84.28 31.73
CA ILE A 22 -21.39 -83.62 30.48
C ILE A 22 -22.15 -82.34 30.79
N SER A 23 -23.03 -82.33 31.77
CA SER A 23 -23.76 -81.11 32.17
C SER A 23 -22.84 -80.10 32.80
N SER A 24 -21.84 -80.49 33.56
CA SER A 24 -20.80 -79.55 34.11
C SER A 24 -19.94 -78.97 33.03
N ILE A 25 -19.57 -79.75 32.01
CA ILE A 25 -18.82 -79.21 30.85
C ILE A 25 -19.67 -78.23 30.03
N ALA A 26 -20.95 -78.55 29.84
CA ALA A 26 -21.87 -77.65 29.14
C ALA A 26 -22.07 -76.31 29.88
N VAL A 27 -22.23 -76.39 31.21
CA VAL A 27 -22.33 -75.16 32.04
C VAL A 27 -21.05 -74.35 31.98
N LEU A 28 -19.87 -74.99 32.05
CA LEU A 28 -18.59 -74.28 31.92
C LEU A 28 -18.41 -73.64 30.52
N ALA A 29 -18.85 -74.33 29.46
CA ALA A 29 -18.83 -73.81 28.12
C ALA A 29 -19.75 -72.58 27.95
N VAL A 30 -20.94 -72.61 28.54
CA VAL A 30 -21.87 -71.48 28.54
C VAL A 30 -21.29 -70.28 29.34
N LEU A 31 -20.74 -70.58 30.53
CA LEU A 31 -20.09 -69.57 31.34
C LEU A 31 -18.88 -68.92 30.60
N PHE A 32 -18.11 -69.75 29.90
CA PHE A 32 -16.99 -69.24 29.06
C PHE A 32 -17.47 -68.37 27.89
N LEU A 33 -18.58 -68.78 27.24
CA LEU A 33 -19.18 -67.96 26.17
C LEU A 33 -19.73 -66.63 26.73
N ILE A 34 -20.42 -66.69 27.88
CA ILE A 34 -20.92 -65.50 28.57
C ILE A 34 -19.74 -64.56 28.96
N PHE A 35 -18.68 -65.13 29.53
CA PHE A 35 -17.48 -64.35 29.89
C PHE A 35 -16.82 -63.70 28.68
N ASN A 36 -16.62 -64.47 27.60
CA ASN A 36 -16.10 -63.91 26.33
C ASN A 36 -17.00 -62.83 25.75
N GLN A 37 -18.34 -63.00 25.84
CA GLN A 37 -19.29 -62.01 25.39
C GLN A 37 -19.18 -60.67 26.22
N ILE A 38 -19.07 -60.90 27.56
CA ILE A 38 -18.88 -59.74 28.48
C ILE A 38 -17.54 -59.08 28.25
N ASP A 39 -16.44 -59.82 28.14
CA ASP A 39 -15.10 -59.30 27.86
C ASP A 39 -15.09 -58.55 26.51
N TYR A 40 -15.70 -59.13 25.48
CA TYR A 40 -15.82 -58.43 24.19
C TYR A 40 -16.64 -57.15 24.29
N SER A 41 -17.80 -57.21 24.95
CA SER A 41 -18.70 -56.04 24.99
C SER A 41 -18.25 -54.94 25.94
N LEU A 42 -17.63 -55.27 27.06
CA LEU A 42 -17.24 -54.30 28.08
C LEU A 42 -15.76 -53.83 27.99
N VAL A 43 -14.90 -54.62 27.40
CA VAL A 43 -13.46 -54.32 27.32
C VAL A 43 -12.98 -54.15 25.88
N ARG A 44 -13.01 -55.25 25.09
CA ARG A 44 -12.41 -55.26 23.75
C ARG A 44 -13.11 -54.36 22.74
N LYS A 45 -14.45 -54.29 22.77
CA LYS A 45 -15.21 -53.44 21.88
C LYS A 45 -14.99 -51.96 22.20
N PRO A 46 -15.09 -51.50 23.46
CA PRO A 46 -14.76 -50.11 23.82
C PRO A 46 -13.29 -49.75 23.51
N GLU A 47 -12.33 -50.66 23.77
CA GLU A 47 -10.92 -50.45 23.44
C GLU A 47 -10.70 -50.28 21.92
N LYS A 48 -11.37 -51.13 21.11
CA LYS A 48 -11.32 -51.04 19.66
C LYS A 48 -11.94 -49.73 19.15
N GLU A 49 -13.10 -49.34 19.67
CA GLU A 49 -13.78 -48.10 19.32
C GLU A 49 -12.93 -46.87 19.73
N ALA A 50 -12.29 -46.91 20.89
CA ALA A 50 -11.37 -45.86 21.34
C ALA A 50 -10.12 -45.78 20.45
N ALA A 51 -9.55 -46.91 20.05
CA ALA A 51 -8.40 -46.96 19.14
C ALA A 51 -8.75 -46.44 17.73
N GLU A 52 -9.93 -46.81 17.21
CA GLU A 52 -10.43 -46.28 15.93
C GLU A 52 -10.70 -44.76 16.01
N ALA A 53 -11.30 -44.29 17.10
CA ALA A 53 -11.53 -42.86 17.32
C ALA A 53 -10.20 -42.09 17.42
N ALA A 54 -9.19 -42.61 18.12
CA ALA A 54 -7.87 -42.04 18.22
C ALA A 54 -7.15 -41.99 16.85
N ALA A 55 -7.28 -43.08 16.06
CA ALA A 55 -6.72 -43.13 14.70
C ALA A 55 -7.37 -42.09 13.75
N ILE A 56 -8.71 -41.93 13.85
CA ILE A 56 -9.44 -40.90 13.08
C ILE A 56 -9.02 -39.50 13.52
N GLN A 57 -8.90 -39.26 14.83
CA GLN A 57 -8.41 -37.95 15.33
C GLN A 57 -6.99 -37.68 14.88
N LYS A 58 -6.10 -38.66 14.94
CA LYS A 58 -4.72 -38.51 14.46
C LYS A 58 -4.68 -38.20 12.96
N LYS A 59 -5.46 -38.92 12.15
CA LYS A 59 -5.55 -38.66 10.71
C LYS A 59 -6.11 -37.28 10.41
N LYS A 60 -7.13 -36.83 11.13
CA LYS A 60 -7.66 -35.46 11.00
C LYS A 60 -6.61 -34.39 11.39
N ALA A 61 -5.85 -34.63 12.46
CA ALA A 61 -4.79 -33.73 12.88
C ALA A 61 -3.63 -33.67 11.85
N GLU A 62 -3.28 -34.85 11.26
CA GLU A 62 -2.30 -34.90 10.17
C GLU A 62 -2.80 -34.21 8.88
N GLU A 63 -4.08 -34.37 8.52
CA GLU A 63 -4.72 -33.69 7.40
C GLU A 63 -4.80 -32.17 7.65
N GLU A 64 -5.10 -31.72 8.86
CA GLU A 64 -5.11 -30.31 9.23
C GLU A 64 -3.70 -29.71 9.21
N ALA A 65 -2.71 -30.42 9.75
CA ALA A 65 -1.30 -30.00 9.73
C ALA A 65 -0.69 -29.99 8.31
N ALA A 66 -1.26 -30.76 7.37
CA ALA A 66 -0.83 -30.75 5.96
C ALA A 66 -1.45 -29.62 5.13
N LYS A 67 -2.42 -28.86 5.69
CA LYS A 67 -2.97 -27.69 5.01
C LYS A 67 -1.94 -26.56 4.99
N PRO A 68 -1.89 -25.79 3.88
CA PRO A 68 -1.05 -24.60 3.84
C PRO A 68 -1.49 -23.61 4.93
N ALA A 69 -0.53 -23.03 5.63
CA ALA A 69 -0.80 -21.85 6.45
C ALA A 69 -0.89 -20.63 5.52
N VAL A 70 -1.98 -19.89 5.59
CA VAL A 70 -2.23 -18.72 4.74
C VAL A 70 -2.41 -17.50 5.63
N SER A 71 -1.58 -16.48 5.39
CA SER A 71 -1.67 -15.16 5.98
C SER A 71 -2.03 -14.13 4.91
N LYS A 72 -2.75 -13.07 5.29
CA LYS A 72 -3.14 -11.99 4.37
C LYS A 72 -2.96 -10.65 5.06
N ALA A 73 -2.50 -9.67 4.29
CA ALA A 73 -2.46 -8.27 4.66
C ALA A 73 -3.10 -7.43 3.55
N THR A 74 -4.08 -6.61 3.90
CA THR A 74 -4.75 -5.68 3.00
C THR A 74 -4.01 -4.35 3.03
N ILE A 75 -3.63 -3.85 1.85
CA ILE A 75 -2.93 -2.59 1.67
C ILE A 75 -3.87 -1.63 0.94
N LEU A 76 -3.94 -0.42 1.43
CA LEU A 76 -4.62 0.70 0.79
C LEU A 76 -3.61 1.82 0.57
N ALA A 77 -3.65 2.47 -0.60
CA ALA A 77 -2.84 3.64 -0.87
C ALA A 77 -3.65 4.72 -1.58
N VAL A 78 -3.40 5.97 -1.23
CA VAL A 78 -3.98 7.14 -1.87
C VAL A 78 -2.87 8.02 -2.44
N GLY A 79 -3.22 8.91 -3.37
CA GLY A 79 -2.29 9.80 -4.05
C GLY A 79 -1.86 11.01 -3.24
N ASP A 80 -1.62 12.12 -3.95
CA ASP A 80 -0.96 13.31 -3.43
C ASP A 80 -1.88 14.09 -2.47
N ASN A 81 -1.36 14.33 -1.27
CA ASN A 81 -1.97 15.21 -0.27
C ASN A 81 -1.29 16.57 -0.36
N LEU A 82 -1.90 17.45 -1.17
CA LEU A 82 -1.34 18.73 -1.61
C LEU A 82 -2.29 19.88 -1.24
N TYR A 83 -2.00 20.54 -0.11
CA TYR A 83 -2.86 21.60 0.44
C TYR A 83 -2.65 22.94 -0.23
N HIS A 84 -3.69 23.43 -0.94
CA HIS A 84 -3.74 24.80 -1.48
C HIS A 84 -4.44 25.76 -0.50
N THR A 85 -4.42 27.05 -0.80
CA THR A 85 -4.87 28.13 0.08
C THR A 85 -6.26 27.87 0.71
N SER A 86 -7.29 27.56 -0.08
CA SER A 86 -8.65 27.34 0.42
C SER A 86 -8.75 26.15 1.38
N LEU A 87 -7.98 25.10 1.12
CA LEU A 87 -7.87 23.95 2.01
C LEU A 87 -7.17 24.29 3.32
N MET A 88 -6.09 25.07 3.27
CA MET A 88 -5.38 25.53 4.47
C MET A 88 -6.29 26.42 5.32
N GLU A 89 -7.05 27.32 4.68
CA GLU A 89 -8.02 28.19 5.36
C GLU A 89 -9.17 27.40 5.98
N SER A 90 -9.57 26.28 5.38
CA SER A 90 -10.68 25.46 5.89
C SER A 90 -10.44 24.88 7.30
N GLY A 91 -9.18 24.72 7.68
CA GLY A 91 -8.78 24.23 8.99
C GLY A 91 -8.68 25.31 10.06
N GLN A 92 -8.78 26.58 9.71
CA GLN A 92 -8.65 27.69 10.64
C GLN A 92 -10.02 28.06 11.25
N TYR A 93 -10.16 27.87 12.56
CA TYR A 93 -11.36 28.23 13.29
C TYR A 93 -11.28 29.63 13.92
N GLU A 94 -12.42 30.30 14.09
CA GLU A 94 -12.51 31.62 14.76
C GLU A 94 -11.89 31.63 16.17
N SER A 95 -11.82 30.45 16.83
CA SER A 95 -11.16 30.29 18.13
C SER A 95 -9.63 30.43 18.07
N GLY A 96 -9.03 30.47 16.88
CA GLY A 96 -7.59 30.39 16.66
C GLY A 96 -7.04 28.97 16.71
N GLN A 97 -7.90 27.97 16.76
CA GLN A 97 -7.52 26.55 16.63
C GLN A 97 -7.44 26.15 15.16
N TRP A 98 -6.61 25.15 14.86
CA TRP A 98 -6.48 24.57 13.54
C TRP A 98 -6.83 23.07 13.62
N ASP A 99 -7.63 22.56 12.68
CA ASP A 99 -7.99 21.13 12.57
C ASP A 99 -8.44 20.80 11.15
N TYR A 100 -7.89 19.74 10.59
CA TYR A 100 -8.16 19.27 9.22
C TYR A 100 -8.86 17.91 9.16
N LYS A 101 -9.33 17.36 10.30
CA LYS A 101 -9.98 16.03 10.35
C LYS A 101 -11.23 15.94 9.47
N HIS A 102 -11.92 17.06 9.27
CA HIS A 102 -13.10 17.14 8.41
C HIS A 102 -12.77 16.76 6.96
N VAL A 103 -11.56 17.07 6.48
CA VAL A 103 -11.13 16.78 5.10
C VAL A 103 -11.15 15.27 4.81
N TYR A 104 -10.77 14.44 5.77
CA TYR A 104 -10.68 12.97 5.59
C TYR A 104 -11.93 12.22 6.03
N ALA A 105 -12.94 12.90 6.58
CA ALA A 105 -14.08 12.29 7.26
C ALA A 105 -14.88 11.31 6.38
N ASN A 106 -15.04 11.62 5.09
CA ASN A 106 -15.82 10.80 4.15
C ASN A 106 -15.21 9.44 3.87
N LEU A 107 -13.87 9.33 3.89
CA LEU A 107 -13.14 8.10 3.55
C LEU A 107 -12.43 7.47 4.75
N LYS A 108 -12.60 8.00 5.95
CA LYS A 108 -11.97 7.49 7.18
C LYS A 108 -12.25 6.01 7.42
N ASN A 109 -13.47 5.56 7.20
CA ASN A 109 -13.83 4.15 7.40
C ASN A 109 -13.11 3.21 6.41
N GLN A 110 -12.95 3.64 5.16
CA GLN A 110 -12.24 2.89 4.12
C GLN A 110 -10.75 2.81 4.44
N ILE A 111 -10.16 3.94 4.86
CA ILE A 111 -8.75 4.01 5.27
C ILE A 111 -8.49 3.06 6.45
N GLN A 112 -9.31 3.13 7.50
CA GLN A 112 -9.17 2.31 8.71
C GLN A 112 -9.53 0.83 8.51
N ALA A 113 -10.16 0.45 7.41
CA ALA A 113 -10.48 -0.95 7.11
C ALA A 113 -9.29 -1.74 6.55
N ALA A 114 -8.25 -1.07 6.06
CA ALA A 114 -7.03 -1.72 5.61
C ALA A 114 -6.14 -2.11 6.80
N ASP A 115 -5.32 -3.15 6.62
CA ASP A 115 -4.30 -3.51 7.61
C ASP A 115 -3.13 -2.50 7.61
N LEU A 116 -2.84 -1.87 6.46
CA LEU A 116 -1.91 -0.75 6.30
C LEU A 116 -2.44 0.23 5.27
N ALA A 117 -2.49 1.51 5.63
CA ALA A 117 -2.88 2.61 4.77
C ALA A 117 -1.71 3.56 4.50
N ILE A 118 -1.52 3.94 3.23
CA ILE A 118 -0.41 4.75 2.71
C ILE A 118 -0.95 6.05 2.13
N VAL A 119 -0.30 7.17 2.44
CA VAL A 119 -0.58 8.49 1.83
C VAL A 119 0.73 9.17 1.41
N ASN A 120 0.70 9.86 0.27
CA ASN A 120 1.79 10.75 -0.13
C ASN A 120 1.55 12.15 0.45
N GLN A 121 2.27 12.51 1.53
CA GLN A 121 2.31 13.88 2.03
C GLN A 121 3.33 14.65 1.21
N GLU A 122 2.84 15.38 0.22
CA GLU A 122 3.69 15.96 -0.79
C GLU A 122 4.47 17.18 -0.30
N THR A 123 3.87 17.94 0.60
CA THR A 123 4.39 19.24 1.02
C THR A 123 5.07 19.20 2.39
N VAL A 124 6.10 20.00 2.55
CA VAL A 124 6.81 20.18 3.83
C VAL A 124 5.91 20.85 4.87
N PHE A 125 6.12 20.55 6.15
CA PHE A 125 5.38 21.14 7.24
C PHE A 125 6.01 22.40 7.81
N THR A 126 5.16 23.26 8.39
CA THR A 126 5.59 24.38 9.23
C THR A 126 4.79 24.38 10.54
N THR A 127 5.48 24.71 11.65
CA THR A 127 4.86 24.93 12.97
C THR A 127 4.45 26.39 13.16
N ASP A 128 4.86 27.27 12.27
CA ASP A 128 4.53 28.72 12.29
C ASP A 128 3.37 29.01 11.33
N HIS A 129 2.18 29.20 11.86
CA HIS A 129 1.01 29.55 11.08
C HIS A 129 1.14 30.88 10.32
N GLY A 130 2.07 31.76 10.72
CA GLY A 130 2.40 32.98 9.99
C GLY A 130 3.25 32.75 8.74
N SER A 131 3.80 31.53 8.59
CA SER A 131 4.64 31.10 7.47
C SER A 131 3.97 30.07 6.57
N ILE A 132 2.66 29.82 6.75
CA ILE A 132 1.88 28.95 5.87
C ILE A 132 1.91 29.53 4.45
N SER A 133 2.18 28.65 3.46
CA SER A 133 2.29 29.06 2.06
C SER A 133 1.71 27.98 1.14
N SER A 134 1.16 28.44 0.02
CA SER A 134 0.61 27.62 -1.05
C SER A 134 1.50 27.75 -2.30
N TYR A 135 0.99 27.25 -3.45
CA TYR A 135 1.71 27.32 -4.72
C TYR A 135 2.34 28.72 -4.97
N PRO A 136 3.60 28.79 -5.50
CA PRO A 136 4.41 27.69 -6.02
C PRO A 136 5.32 26.99 -4.99
N ALA A 137 5.46 27.51 -3.77
CA ALA A 137 6.24 26.93 -2.68
C ALA A 137 5.34 26.70 -1.47
N PHE A 138 5.25 25.46 -1.03
CA PHE A 138 4.29 25.02 -0.01
C PHE A 138 4.93 24.93 1.37
N ALA A 139 4.22 25.46 2.36
CA ALA A 139 4.48 25.21 3.79
C ALA A 139 3.14 24.90 4.46
N THR A 140 2.88 23.63 4.72
CA THR A 140 1.62 23.12 5.22
C THR A 140 1.62 23.07 6.75
N PRO A 141 0.53 23.48 7.45
CA PRO A 141 0.47 23.40 8.92
C PRO A 141 0.54 21.96 9.42
N THR A 142 1.25 21.75 10.53
CA THR A 142 1.45 20.40 11.13
C THR A 142 0.15 19.68 11.50
N GLU A 143 -0.95 20.40 11.74
CA GLU A 143 -2.26 19.84 12.04
C GLU A 143 -2.86 19.01 10.90
N VAL A 144 -2.34 19.18 9.67
CA VAL A 144 -2.63 18.25 8.56
C VAL A 144 -2.07 16.87 8.87
N GLY A 145 -0.85 16.77 9.43
CA GLY A 145 -0.28 15.51 9.90
C GLY A 145 -1.10 14.85 11.01
N ASP A 146 -1.59 15.65 11.98
CA ASP A 146 -2.50 15.18 13.03
C ASP A 146 -3.77 14.57 12.42
N ALA A 147 -4.30 15.18 11.36
CA ALA A 147 -5.51 14.73 10.68
C ALA A 147 -5.27 13.45 9.85
N LEU A 148 -4.10 13.29 9.25
CA LEU A 148 -3.70 12.05 8.56
C LEU A 148 -3.66 10.86 9.53
N VAL A 149 -3.09 11.06 10.73
CA VAL A 149 -3.07 10.01 11.77
C VAL A 149 -4.48 9.71 12.28
N ASP A 150 -5.31 10.74 12.52
CA ASP A 150 -6.71 10.55 12.92
C ASP A 150 -7.52 9.80 11.83
N ALA A 151 -7.22 10.03 10.55
CA ALA A 151 -7.84 9.30 9.44
C ALA A 151 -7.49 7.81 9.44
N GLY A 152 -6.33 7.43 9.97
CA GLY A 152 -5.90 6.04 10.10
C GLY A 152 -4.78 5.64 9.14
N PHE A 153 -4.03 6.60 8.60
CA PHE A 153 -2.84 6.28 7.81
C PHE A 153 -1.71 5.78 8.70
N ASP A 154 -1.03 4.72 8.27
CA ASP A 154 0.08 4.06 8.95
C ASP A 154 1.44 4.44 8.35
N ILE A 155 1.44 4.79 7.07
CA ILE A 155 2.63 5.03 6.27
C ILE A 155 2.46 6.35 5.54
N VAL A 156 3.46 7.22 5.68
CA VAL A 156 3.53 8.53 5.03
C VAL A 156 4.77 8.56 4.16
N THR A 157 4.59 8.80 2.86
CA THR A 157 5.67 9.03 1.92
C THR A 157 5.92 10.53 1.81
N SER A 158 7.18 10.95 1.77
CA SER A 158 7.56 12.35 1.75
C SER A 158 8.79 12.65 0.87
N ALA A 159 9.33 11.67 0.11
CA ALA A 159 10.26 12.00 -0.98
C ALA A 159 9.46 12.54 -2.15
N THR A 160 9.38 13.85 -2.27
CA THR A 160 8.60 14.61 -3.26
C THR A 160 9.40 15.80 -3.79
N ASN A 161 8.90 16.45 -4.86
CA ASN A 161 9.51 17.66 -5.39
C ASN A 161 9.32 18.89 -4.48
N HIS A 162 8.30 18.89 -3.60
CA HIS A 162 7.97 20.01 -2.69
C HIS A 162 8.53 19.85 -1.27
N ILE A 163 9.30 18.78 -0.99
CA ILE A 163 9.72 18.49 0.39
C ILE A 163 10.80 19.46 0.92
N ASP A 164 11.46 20.18 0.06
CA ASP A 164 12.47 21.19 0.45
C ASP A 164 12.15 22.62 -0.01
N ASP A 165 10.89 22.94 -0.33
CA ASP A 165 10.44 24.26 -0.82
C ASP A 165 10.90 25.42 0.07
N PHE A 166 10.97 25.21 1.38
CA PHE A 166 11.46 26.18 2.36
C PHE A 166 12.80 25.77 2.98
N GLY A 167 13.53 24.91 2.30
CA GLY A 167 14.87 24.52 2.66
C GLY A 167 14.96 23.62 3.90
N TYR A 168 16.18 23.56 4.44
CA TYR A 168 16.53 22.63 5.51
C TYR A 168 15.68 22.78 6.77
N ASP A 169 15.34 24.00 7.18
CA ASP A 169 14.67 24.23 8.47
C ASP A 169 13.26 23.63 8.51
N ASN A 170 12.49 23.77 7.42
CA ASN A 170 11.15 23.18 7.34
C ASN A 170 11.20 21.66 7.13
N LEU A 171 12.18 21.15 6.37
CA LEU A 171 12.42 19.72 6.26
C LEU A 171 12.74 19.11 7.64
N ALA A 172 13.62 19.77 8.42
CA ALA A 172 13.93 19.34 9.78
C ALA A 172 12.70 19.37 10.71
N GLN A 173 11.87 20.43 10.63
CA GLN A 173 10.61 20.53 11.40
C GLN A 173 9.64 19.39 11.02
N THR A 174 9.55 19.04 9.74
CA THR A 174 8.72 17.92 9.27
C THR A 174 9.18 16.59 9.88
N LEU A 175 10.49 16.32 9.86
CA LEU A 175 11.08 15.14 10.50
C LEU A 175 10.83 15.11 12.01
N GLU A 176 11.04 16.23 12.70
CA GLU A 176 10.82 16.36 14.15
C GLU A 176 9.34 16.17 14.49
N PHE A 177 8.40 16.70 13.71
CA PHE A 177 6.98 16.54 13.90
C PHE A 177 6.61 15.05 13.93
N TRP A 178 6.96 14.29 12.90
CA TRP A 178 6.66 12.87 12.82
C TRP A 178 7.32 12.07 13.93
N LYS A 179 8.61 12.28 14.14
CA LYS A 179 9.40 11.53 15.13
C LYS A 179 8.92 11.75 16.57
N ASN A 180 8.57 12.99 16.92
CA ASN A 180 8.23 13.34 18.29
C ASN A 180 6.75 13.07 18.63
N ASN A 181 5.84 13.29 17.67
CA ASN A 181 4.40 13.19 17.94
C ASN A 181 3.84 11.82 17.53
N TYR A 182 4.38 11.19 16.48
CA TYR A 182 3.82 9.98 15.89
C TYR A 182 4.90 8.92 15.54
N PRO A 183 5.65 8.42 16.54
CA PRO A 183 6.74 7.47 16.30
C PRO A 183 6.29 6.12 15.73
N ASP A 184 5.00 5.80 15.80
CA ASP A 184 4.40 4.58 15.23
C ASP A 184 4.09 4.71 13.73
N ILE A 185 4.08 5.93 13.19
CA ILE A 185 3.96 6.17 11.75
C ILE A 185 5.26 5.78 11.07
N THR A 186 5.16 5.06 9.97
CA THR A 186 6.30 4.77 9.11
C THR A 186 6.50 5.92 8.13
N LEU A 187 7.41 6.82 8.44
CA LEU A 187 7.83 7.89 7.56
C LEU A 187 8.85 7.36 6.56
N LEU A 188 8.67 7.68 5.27
CA LEU A 188 9.50 7.23 4.17
C LEU A 188 10.01 8.40 3.35
N GLY A 189 11.21 8.24 2.80
CA GLY A 189 11.78 9.11 1.78
C GLY A 189 12.50 10.33 2.32
N ILE A 190 12.39 10.65 3.62
CA ILE A 190 13.14 11.71 4.28
C ILE A 190 13.76 11.18 5.59
N HIS A 191 14.98 11.69 5.93
CA HIS A 191 15.81 11.09 6.98
C HIS A 191 16.54 12.15 7.81
N ASP A 192 16.73 11.90 9.10
CA ASP A 192 17.48 12.78 10.00
C ASP A 192 18.98 12.42 10.10
N SER A 193 19.36 11.25 9.60
CA SER A 193 20.74 10.75 9.64
C SER A 193 21.03 9.78 8.49
N GLN A 194 22.31 9.57 8.20
CA GLN A 194 22.74 8.56 7.23
C GLN A 194 22.33 7.15 7.68
N GLU A 195 22.36 6.87 9.00
CA GLU A 195 21.93 5.57 9.53
C GLU A 195 20.43 5.32 9.26
N ASP A 196 19.59 6.34 9.42
CA ASP A 196 18.17 6.26 9.11
C ASP A 196 17.91 6.06 7.60
N ALA A 197 18.65 6.77 6.74
CA ALA A 197 18.58 6.63 5.28
C ALA A 197 19.06 5.25 4.78
N ASP A 198 20.02 4.63 5.49
CA ASP A 198 20.52 3.31 5.16
C ASP A 198 19.58 2.17 5.63
N ALA A 199 18.61 2.48 6.48
CA ALA A 199 17.71 1.52 7.09
C ALA A 199 16.45 1.30 6.24
N VAL A 200 16.22 0.05 5.80
CA VAL A 200 14.96 -0.31 5.15
C VAL A 200 13.83 -0.37 6.17
N LYS A 201 12.75 0.36 5.92
CA LYS A 201 11.56 0.33 6.77
C LYS A 201 10.73 -0.92 6.46
N VAL A 202 10.46 -1.73 7.47
CA VAL A 202 9.67 -2.97 7.36
C VAL A 202 8.52 -2.93 8.34
N ARG A 203 7.32 -3.24 7.87
CA ARG A 203 6.13 -3.48 8.71
C ARG A 203 5.81 -4.96 8.70
N GLU A 204 5.52 -5.51 9.86
CA GLU A 204 5.02 -6.89 9.97
C GLU A 204 3.54 -6.87 10.32
N VAL A 205 2.73 -7.44 9.44
CA VAL A 205 1.28 -7.53 9.57
C VAL A 205 0.83 -8.96 9.30
N ASN A 206 0.10 -9.54 10.23
CA ASN A 206 -0.44 -10.90 10.13
C ASN A 206 0.65 -11.96 9.82
N GLY A 207 1.90 -11.73 10.26
CA GLY A 207 3.04 -12.61 10.01
C GLY A 207 3.66 -12.46 8.60
N ILE A 208 3.31 -11.38 7.88
CA ILE A 208 3.89 -10.99 6.60
C ILE A 208 4.76 -9.76 6.82
N LYS A 209 6.03 -9.82 6.42
CA LYS A 209 6.96 -8.70 6.45
C LYS A 209 6.95 -7.97 5.12
N ILE A 210 6.60 -6.69 5.14
CA ILE A 210 6.52 -5.85 3.96
C ILE A 210 7.55 -4.73 4.10
N ALA A 211 8.48 -4.64 3.15
CA ALA A 211 9.42 -3.53 3.05
C ALA A 211 8.81 -2.40 2.22
N PHE A 212 9.04 -1.18 2.66
CA PHE A 212 8.61 0.03 1.98
C PHE A 212 9.80 0.91 1.67
N LEU A 213 9.86 1.38 0.42
CA LEU A 213 10.85 2.32 -0.09
C LEU A 213 10.11 3.48 -0.77
N ASN A 214 10.66 4.69 -0.71
CA ASN A 214 10.07 5.85 -1.36
C ASN A 214 11.17 6.70 -1.99
N TYR A 215 10.98 7.13 -3.22
CA TYR A 215 11.95 7.94 -3.98
C TYR A 215 11.23 9.02 -4.78
N THR A 216 11.87 10.19 -4.91
CA THR A 216 11.46 11.26 -5.83
C THR A 216 12.45 11.42 -6.98
N TYR A 217 11.97 11.96 -8.10
CA TYR A 217 12.84 12.32 -9.23
C TYR A 217 13.80 13.47 -8.89
N GLY A 218 13.47 14.30 -7.91
CA GLY A 218 14.23 15.46 -7.48
C GLY A 218 13.38 16.41 -6.66
N THR A 219 13.88 17.62 -6.41
CA THR A 219 13.15 18.68 -5.73
C THR A 219 13.11 19.96 -6.56
N ASN A 220 12.10 20.79 -6.34
CA ASN A 220 11.94 22.07 -7.07
C ASN A 220 13.05 23.06 -6.77
N SER A 221 13.76 22.92 -5.64
CA SER A 221 14.93 23.72 -5.31
C SER A 221 16.23 23.25 -6.00
N GLY A 222 16.16 22.15 -6.78
CA GLY A 222 17.35 21.49 -7.34
C GLY A 222 18.18 20.80 -6.26
N ASN A 223 17.58 20.32 -5.19
CA ASN A 223 18.21 19.68 -4.03
C ASN A 223 19.14 20.60 -3.22
N ALA A 224 18.99 21.93 -3.35
CA ALA A 224 19.86 22.91 -2.71
C ALA A 224 19.84 22.82 -1.18
N ALA A 225 18.69 22.47 -0.60
CA ALA A 225 18.54 22.31 0.86
C ALA A 225 19.37 21.18 1.44
N ILE A 226 19.75 20.18 0.63
CA ILE A 226 20.43 18.96 1.05
C ILE A 226 21.84 18.80 0.43
N GLU A 227 22.41 19.83 -0.21
CA GLU A 227 23.73 19.76 -0.87
C GLU A 227 24.81 19.15 0.05
N ASP A 228 24.84 19.55 1.32
CA ASP A 228 25.77 19.04 2.32
C ASP A 228 25.29 17.76 3.02
N LYS A 229 24.04 17.34 2.81
CA LYS A 229 23.36 16.21 3.49
C LYS A 229 22.50 15.39 2.52
N PRO A 230 23.08 14.82 1.47
CA PRO A 230 22.32 14.15 0.40
C PRO A 230 21.52 12.93 0.88
N TYR A 231 21.76 12.46 2.10
CA TYR A 231 21.00 11.38 2.71
C TYR A 231 19.59 11.80 3.19
N MET A 232 19.32 13.10 3.29
CA MET A 232 18.08 13.58 3.90
C MET A 232 16.83 13.32 3.04
N ILE A 233 16.98 13.20 1.72
CA ILE A 233 15.88 12.93 0.80
C ILE A 233 16.30 11.80 -0.13
N ASP A 234 15.43 10.81 -0.28
CA ASP A 234 15.66 9.70 -1.20
C ASP A 234 15.36 10.11 -2.65
N ILE A 235 16.38 10.52 -3.35
CA ILE A 235 16.32 10.82 -4.79
C ILE A 235 16.55 9.51 -5.58
N PHE A 236 15.85 9.37 -6.70
CA PHE A 236 16.06 8.23 -7.60
C PHE A 236 17.51 8.20 -8.10
N ASP A 237 18.24 7.20 -7.63
CA ASP A 237 19.57 6.83 -8.09
C ASP A 237 19.64 5.33 -8.30
N LYS A 238 20.09 4.89 -9.46
CA LYS A 238 20.06 3.47 -9.87
C LYS A 238 20.81 2.58 -8.90
N ASP A 239 21.98 3.00 -8.45
CA ASP A 239 22.84 2.18 -7.59
C ASP A 239 22.27 2.15 -6.16
N LYS A 240 21.77 3.29 -5.65
CA LYS A 240 21.08 3.36 -4.35
C LYS A 240 19.84 2.48 -4.35
N VAL A 241 18.96 2.65 -5.32
CA VAL A 241 17.70 1.88 -5.42
C VAL A 241 17.99 0.37 -5.48
N ALA A 242 18.96 -0.05 -6.29
CA ALA A 242 19.37 -1.45 -6.35
C ALA A 242 19.88 -1.96 -5.00
N ALA A 243 20.74 -1.19 -4.31
CA ALA A 243 21.29 -1.56 -3.01
C ALA A 243 20.19 -1.69 -1.93
N ASP A 244 19.24 -0.78 -1.90
CA ASP A 244 18.15 -0.78 -0.93
C ASP A 244 17.19 -1.94 -1.18
N ILE A 245 16.85 -2.25 -2.45
CA ILE A 245 16.05 -3.44 -2.80
C ILE A 245 16.78 -4.72 -2.38
N GLN A 246 18.11 -4.82 -2.55
CA GLN A 246 18.87 -6.00 -2.10
C GLN A 246 18.90 -6.14 -0.57
N LYS A 247 18.83 -5.03 0.19
CA LYS A 247 18.63 -5.07 1.65
C LYS A 247 17.21 -5.52 1.98
N ALA A 248 16.19 -4.94 1.33
CA ALA A 248 14.78 -5.25 1.51
C ALA A 248 14.48 -6.74 1.31
N LYS A 249 15.01 -7.36 0.24
CA LYS A 249 14.87 -8.80 -0.04
C LYS A 249 15.33 -9.71 1.08
N LYS A 250 16.25 -9.25 1.92
CA LYS A 250 16.75 -10.04 3.06
C LYS A 250 15.91 -9.88 4.32
N LEU A 251 15.08 -8.85 4.37
CA LEU A 251 14.35 -8.43 5.56
C LEU A 251 12.85 -8.66 5.45
N SER A 252 12.33 -8.85 4.23
CA SER A 252 10.89 -8.87 3.96
C SER A 252 10.46 -9.99 3.03
N ASP A 253 9.17 -10.23 3.04
CA ASP A 253 8.45 -11.18 2.17
C ASP A 253 7.92 -10.50 0.90
N CYS A 254 7.70 -9.17 0.96
CA CYS A 254 7.15 -8.34 -0.11
C CYS A 254 7.83 -6.97 -0.10
N ILE A 255 8.05 -6.38 -1.28
CA ILE A 255 8.67 -5.07 -1.46
C ILE A 255 7.72 -4.14 -2.20
N ILE A 256 7.38 -3.01 -1.58
CA ILE A 256 6.56 -1.95 -2.15
C ILE A 256 7.44 -0.71 -2.33
N VAL A 257 7.47 -0.17 -3.54
CA VAL A 257 8.15 1.10 -3.86
C VAL A 257 7.08 2.17 -4.11
N CYS A 258 7.15 3.26 -3.36
CA CYS A 258 6.38 4.47 -3.60
C CYS A 258 7.26 5.42 -4.43
N ALA A 259 6.79 5.81 -5.60
CA ALA A 259 7.57 6.56 -6.58
C ALA A 259 6.91 7.91 -6.88
N HIS A 260 7.62 9.00 -6.57
CA HIS A 260 7.21 10.34 -6.94
C HIS A 260 7.94 10.71 -8.23
N TRP A 261 7.27 10.54 -9.38
CA TRP A 261 7.90 10.52 -10.69
C TRP A 261 7.00 11.04 -11.82
N GLY A 262 7.52 11.03 -13.06
CA GLY A 262 6.76 11.35 -14.25
C GLY A 262 6.58 12.84 -14.48
N ALA A 263 5.74 13.17 -15.45
CA ALA A 263 5.42 14.55 -15.83
C ALA A 263 4.05 14.94 -15.30
N GLU A 264 3.96 16.15 -14.72
CA GLU A 264 2.69 16.70 -14.27
C GLU A 264 1.69 16.81 -15.45
N ASN A 265 0.41 16.58 -15.12
CA ASN A 265 -0.75 16.65 -16.04
C ASN A 265 -0.81 15.55 -17.13
N GLU A 266 0.17 14.67 -17.21
CA GLU A 266 0.21 13.58 -18.19
C GLU A 266 -0.60 12.37 -17.69
N THR A 267 -1.65 12.00 -18.44
CA THR A 267 -2.51 10.83 -18.10
C THR A 267 -1.93 9.49 -18.58
N MET A 268 -0.78 9.52 -19.25
CA MET A 268 -0.02 8.33 -19.66
C MET A 268 1.38 8.41 -19.10
N PRO A 269 1.92 7.30 -18.58
CA PRO A 269 3.30 7.27 -18.11
C PRO A 269 4.26 7.53 -19.26
N ASN A 270 5.20 8.43 -19.01
CA ASN A 270 6.26 8.79 -19.94
C ASN A 270 7.37 7.73 -19.99
N GLU A 271 8.40 7.97 -20.80
CA GLU A 271 9.48 7.00 -20.97
C GLU A 271 10.34 6.84 -19.71
N TYR A 272 10.51 7.88 -18.91
CA TYR A 272 11.21 7.84 -17.62
C TYR A 272 10.51 6.88 -16.64
N GLU A 273 9.19 7.01 -16.46
CA GLU A 273 8.39 6.12 -15.61
C GLU A 273 8.47 4.67 -16.09
N LYS A 274 8.37 4.44 -17.40
CA LYS A 274 8.43 3.09 -17.99
C LYS A 274 9.80 2.43 -17.78
N GLN A 275 10.88 3.20 -17.87
CA GLN A 275 12.23 2.65 -17.67
C GLN A 275 12.52 2.35 -16.19
N TRP A 276 12.10 3.22 -15.27
CA TRP A 276 12.17 2.91 -13.84
C TRP A 276 11.32 1.69 -13.50
N THR A 277 10.13 1.59 -14.09
CA THR A 277 9.27 0.42 -13.94
C THR A 277 9.97 -0.88 -14.37
N ALA A 278 10.60 -0.86 -15.55
CA ALA A 278 11.36 -2.02 -16.05
C ALA A 278 12.53 -2.39 -15.13
N PHE A 279 13.27 -1.39 -14.65
CA PHE A 279 14.37 -1.59 -13.71
C PHE A 279 13.89 -2.17 -12.36
N LEU A 280 12.81 -1.63 -11.78
CA LEU A 280 12.26 -2.10 -10.51
C LEU A 280 11.76 -3.55 -10.62
N LEU A 281 11.14 -3.92 -11.76
CA LEU A 281 10.74 -5.30 -12.05
C LEU A 281 11.98 -6.22 -12.13
N GLU A 282 13.03 -5.82 -12.84
CA GLU A 282 14.29 -6.56 -12.91
C GLU A 282 14.91 -6.74 -11.52
N GLN A 283 14.83 -5.70 -10.67
CA GLN A 283 15.30 -5.78 -9.28
C GLN A 283 14.37 -6.59 -8.38
N GLY A 284 13.22 -7.07 -8.85
CA GLY A 284 12.29 -7.94 -8.11
C GLY A 284 11.47 -7.22 -7.05
N VAL A 285 10.99 -6.03 -7.36
CA VAL A 285 9.94 -5.32 -6.62
C VAL A 285 8.59 -5.97 -6.92
N ASP A 286 7.71 -6.05 -5.92
CA ASP A 286 6.39 -6.69 -6.06
C ASP A 286 5.31 -5.69 -6.45
N VAL A 287 5.36 -4.46 -5.91
CA VAL A 287 4.37 -3.41 -6.14
C VAL A 287 5.05 -2.04 -6.27
N VAL A 288 4.58 -1.25 -7.22
CA VAL A 288 4.91 0.19 -7.33
C VAL A 288 3.64 1.01 -7.19
N ILE A 289 3.72 2.08 -6.38
CA ILE A 289 2.66 3.07 -6.17
C ILE A 289 3.21 4.43 -6.57
N GLY A 290 2.72 5.00 -7.67
CA GLY A 290 3.21 6.25 -8.25
C GLY A 290 2.37 7.46 -7.86
N GLY A 291 3.01 8.63 -7.81
CA GLY A 291 2.46 9.97 -7.60
C GLY A 291 3.30 11.02 -8.35
N ASN A 292 3.01 12.30 -8.21
CA ASN A 292 3.55 13.47 -8.90
C ASN A 292 2.77 13.94 -10.16
N PRO A 293 2.26 13.10 -11.08
CA PRO A 293 1.50 13.62 -12.23
C PRO A 293 0.26 14.45 -11.87
N HIS A 294 -0.22 14.39 -10.63
CA HIS A 294 -1.43 15.03 -10.11
C HIS A 294 -2.72 14.62 -10.83
N VAL A 295 -2.63 13.69 -11.76
CA VAL A 295 -3.73 13.09 -12.50
C VAL A 295 -3.60 11.58 -12.45
N LEU A 296 -4.72 10.88 -12.58
CA LEU A 296 -4.69 9.43 -12.70
C LEU A 296 -3.92 8.98 -13.94
N GLN A 297 -3.13 7.92 -13.77
CA GLN A 297 -2.57 7.14 -14.86
C GLN A 297 -3.03 5.68 -14.76
N PRO A 298 -2.91 4.88 -15.82
CA PRO A 298 -3.31 3.47 -15.80
C PRO A 298 -2.58 2.67 -14.72
N TYR A 299 -3.17 1.55 -14.33
CA TYR A 299 -2.52 0.56 -13.48
C TYR A 299 -2.62 -0.82 -14.11
N GLY A 300 -1.74 -1.72 -13.70
CA GLY A 300 -1.77 -3.09 -14.18
C GLY A 300 -0.61 -3.93 -13.70
N ARG A 301 -0.65 -5.21 -14.05
CA ARG A 301 0.43 -6.13 -13.80
C ARG A 301 1.33 -6.21 -15.04
N ILE A 302 2.61 -5.97 -14.84
CA ILE A 302 3.63 -6.12 -15.88
C ILE A 302 4.44 -7.38 -15.66
N PHE A 303 5.04 -7.90 -16.72
CA PHE A 303 5.82 -9.13 -16.72
C PHE A 303 7.12 -8.90 -17.49
N ASP A 304 8.20 -9.54 -17.05
CA ASP A 304 9.42 -9.68 -17.84
C ASP A 304 9.44 -11.01 -18.63
N ASP A 305 10.45 -11.15 -19.48
CA ASP A 305 10.66 -12.38 -20.28
C ASP A 305 11.00 -13.62 -19.42
N SER A 306 11.41 -13.43 -18.18
CA SER A 306 11.72 -14.50 -17.21
C SER A 306 10.51 -14.99 -16.44
N GLY A 307 9.35 -14.30 -16.59
CA GLY A 307 8.09 -14.60 -15.91
C GLY A 307 7.94 -13.94 -14.53
N ASN A 308 8.85 -13.04 -14.15
CA ASN A 308 8.65 -12.18 -13.00
C ASN A 308 7.48 -11.22 -13.27
N SER A 309 6.76 -10.84 -12.23
CA SER A 309 5.64 -9.91 -12.37
C SER A 309 5.63 -8.87 -11.25
N MET A 310 5.20 -7.66 -11.57
CA MET A 310 5.04 -6.55 -10.63
C MET A 310 3.71 -5.86 -10.87
N LEU A 311 3.00 -5.49 -9.81
CA LEU A 311 1.82 -4.63 -9.88
C LEU A 311 2.26 -3.17 -9.88
N VAL A 312 1.81 -2.39 -10.85
CA VAL A 312 2.16 -0.97 -10.96
C VAL A 312 0.89 -0.12 -11.02
N TYR A 313 0.78 0.83 -10.12
CA TYR A 313 -0.10 1.99 -10.21
C TYR A 313 0.80 3.16 -10.61
N TYR A 314 0.75 3.61 -11.87
CA TYR A 314 1.67 4.61 -12.37
C TYR A 314 1.47 5.98 -11.72
N SER A 315 0.22 6.42 -11.54
CA SER A 315 -0.12 7.56 -10.70
C SER A 315 -1.51 7.39 -10.11
N LEU A 316 -1.62 7.66 -8.81
CA LEU A 316 -2.91 7.73 -8.11
C LEU A 316 -3.57 9.11 -8.22
N GLY A 317 -2.90 10.09 -8.87
CA GLY A 317 -3.38 11.47 -8.93
C GLY A 317 -3.47 12.11 -7.55
N ASN A 318 -4.22 13.19 -7.43
CA ASN A 318 -4.42 13.84 -6.14
C ASN A 318 -5.45 13.13 -5.27
N PHE A 319 -5.16 13.02 -3.98
CA PHE A 319 -6.13 12.61 -2.97
C PHE A 319 -6.82 13.83 -2.35
N VAL A 320 -6.02 14.84 -1.96
CA VAL A 320 -6.48 16.12 -1.45
C VAL A 320 -5.76 17.23 -2.19
N THR A 321 -6.50 18.11 -2.84
CA THR A 321 -5.95 19.22 -3.62
C THR A 321 -6.94 20.37 -3.78
N GLY A 322 -6.44 21.58 -3.99
CA GLY A 322 -7.22 22.71 -4.45
C GLY A 322 -6.97 23.07 -5.92
N GLN A 323 -6.35 22.18 -6.70
CA GLN A 323 -6.12 22.41 -8.13
C GLN A 323 -7.43 22.40 -8.93
N GLU A 324 -7.46 23.14 -10.07
CA GLU A 324 -8.68 23.61 -10.70
C GLU A 324 -8.95 23.00 -12.08
N SER A 325 -8.79 21.68 -12.21
CA SER A 325 -9.19 20.98 -13.43
C SER A 325 -9.87 19.65 -13.10
N LEU A 326 -10.73 19.17 -14.02
CA LEU A 326 -11.44 17.91 -13.86
C LEU A 326 -10.46 16.74 -13.61
N ASN A 327 -9.36 16.67 -14.37
CA ASN A 327 -8.39 15.60 -14.27
C ASN A 327 -7.65 15.61 -12.92
N LYS A 328 -7.34 16.79 -12.39
CA LYS A 328 -6.61 16.98 -11.13
C LYS A 328 -7.48 16.73 -9.89
N LEU A 329 -8.81 16.83 -10.05
CA LEU A 329 -9.78 16.53 -8.99
C LEU A 329 -10.25 15.08 -9.00
N LEU A 330 -9.85 14.28 -10.00
CA LEU A 330 -10.10 12.86 -10.10
C LEU A 330 -8.84 12.09 -9.70
N GLY A 331 -8.87 11.51 -8.52
CA GLY A 331 -7.80 10.65 -7.99
C GLY A 331 -8.22 9.19 -7.86
N GLY A 332 -7.33 8.36 -7.32
CA GLY A 332 -7.56 6.95 -7.10
C GLY A 332 -7.13 6.47 -5.72
N MET A 333 -7.87 5.51 -5.22
CA MET A 333 -7.55 4.74 -4.03
C MET A 333 -7.19 3.32 -4.47
N ALA A 334 -5.91 3.00 -4.46
CA ALA A 334 -5.41 1.67 -4.78
C ALA A 334 -5.63 0.72 -3.60
N SER A 335 -6.06 -0.50 -3.87
CA SER A 335 -6.13 -1.55 -2.87
C SER A 335 -5.69 -2.89 -3.42
N PHE A 336 -5.03 -3.69 -2.59
CA PHE A 336 -4.61 -5.06 -2.93
C PHE A 336 -4.33 -5.87 -1.66
N THR A 337 -4.25 -7.19 -1.82
CA THR A 337 -3.94 -8.11 -0.72
C THR A 337 -2.59 -8.76 -0.96
N VAL A 338 -1.69 -8.66 0.00
CA VAL A 338 -0.46 -9.47 0.06
C VAL A 338 -0.83 -10.78 0.76
N GLN A 339 -0.70 -11.91 0.07
CA GLN A 339 -0.94 -13.22 0.63
C GLN A 339 0.36 -14.02 0.74
N LYS A 340 0.68 -14.48 1.95
CA LYS A 340 1.78 -15.41 2.20
C LYS A 340 1.21 -16.80 2.47
N THR A 341 1.67 -17.78 1.72
CA THR A 341 1.30 -19.19 1.87
C THR A 341 2.53 -20.00 2.25
N VAL A 342 2.45 -20.73 3.38
CA VAL A 342 3.53 -21.63 3.83
C VAL A 342 3.03 -23.06 3.75
N LYS A 343 3.71 -23.89 2.95
CA LYS A 343 3.41 -25.30 2.81
C LYS A 343 4.69 -26.10 2.76
N ASP A 344 4.80 -27.11 3.62
CA ASP A 344 5.96 -28.00 3.71
C ASP A 344 7.32 -27.24 3.87
N GLY A 345 7.28 -26.07 4.53
CA GLY A 345 8.43 -25.20 4.73
C GLY A 345 8.78 -24.34 3.52
N VAL A 346 8.01 -24.37 2.45
CA VAL A 346 8.13 -23.49 1.29
C VAL A 346 7.20 -22.31 1.46
N GLU A 347 7.73 -21.10 1.36
CA GLU A 347 6.99 -19.85 1.39
C GLU A 347 6.71 -19.35 -0.04
N ASN A 348 5.50 -18.87 -0.28
CA ASN A 348 5.09 -18.23 -1.52
C ASN A 348 4.32 -16.96 -1.18
N VAL A 349 4.65 -15.85 -1.84
CA VAL A 349 3.97 -14.55 -1.68
C VAL A 349 3.33 -14.16 -3.00
N GLU A 350 2.09 -13.73 -2.93
CA GLU A 350 1.29 -13.33 -4.08
C GLU A 350 0.55 -12.02 -3.79
N ILE A 351 0.49 -11.15 -4.79
CA ILE A 351 -0.35 -9.95 -4.76
C ILE A 351 -1.69 -10.29 -5.42
N LEU A 352 -2.76 -10.19 -4.64
CA LEU A 352 -4.10 -10.58 -5.05
C LEU A 352 -5.05 -9.37 -5.07
N THR A 353 -6.14 -9.50 -5.83
CA THR A 353 -7.25 -8.54 -5.88
C THR A 353 -6.81 -7.07 -6.03
N PRO A 354 -5.97 -6.75 -7.04
CA PRO A 354 -5.61 -5.35 -7.27
C PRO A 354 -6.83 -4.58 -7.78
N GLU A 355 -7.15 -3.47 -7.12
CA GLU A 355 -8.24 -2.58 -7.48
C GLU A 355 -7.76 -1.13 -7.46
N LEU A 356 -8.38 -0.28 -8.26
CA LEU A 356 -8.25 1.17 -8.21
C LEU A 356 -9.66 1.77 -8.16
N THR A 357 -10.04 2.22 -6.97
CA THR A 357 -11.34 2.86 -6.75
C THR A 357 -11.19 4.36 -7.00
N PRO A 358 -11.93 4.95 -7.94
CA PRO A 358 -11.84 6.39 -8.21
C PRO A 358 -12.39 7.21 -7.05
N VAL A 359 -11.68 8.29 -6.74
CA VAL A 359 -12.09 9.30 -5.76
C VAL A 359 -12.17 10.67 -6.43
N VAL A 360 -13.04 11.53 -5.91
CA VAL A 360 -13.18 12.92 -6.37
C VAL A 360 -12.90 13.83 -5.21
N MET A 361 -11.88 14.67 -5.32
CA MET A 361 -11.69 15.75 -4.37
C MET A 361 -12.79 16.79 -4.57
N HIS A 362 -13.57 17.03 -3.51
CA HIS A 362 -14.65 18.00 -3.49
C HIS A 362 -14.29 19.18 -2.61
N TYR A 363 -14.57 20.39 -3.09
CA TYR A 363 -14.59 21.59 -2.25
C TYR A 363 -15.73 22.52 -2.67
N ASP A 364 -16.49 22.94 -1.67
CA ASP A 364 -17.52 23.97 -1.74
C ASP A 364 -17.13 25.04 -0.71
N THR A 365 -16.42 26.07 -1.18
CA THR A 365 -15.88 27.13 -0.32
C THR A 365 -16.99 27.97 0.31
N ALA A 366 -18.15 28.08 -0.34
CA ALA A 366 -19.30 28.83 0.17
C ALA A 366 -19.93 28.14 1.38
N ASN A 367 -19.94 26.81 1.42
CA ASN A 367 -20.52 26.02 2.49
C ASN A 367 -19.47 25.44 3.45
N GLY A 368 -18.16 25.61 3.17
CA GLY A 368 -17.08 25.07 3.98
C GLY A 368 -16.98 23.54 3.91
N GLU A 369 -17.37 22.93 2.80
CA GLU A 369 -17.31 21.49 2.57
C GLU A 369 -16.03 21.13 1.80
N PHE A 370 -15.15 20.31 2.39
CA PHE A 370 -13.89 19.90 1.81
C PHE A 370 -13.64 18.42 2.08
N GLY A 371 -13.19 17.70 1.06
CA GLY A 371 -12.70 16.34 1.22
C GLY A 371 -13.00 15.43 0.04
N PRO A 372 -12.24 14.34 -0.10
CA PRO A 372 -12.47 13.35 -1.14
C PRO A 372 -13.71 12.50 -0.87
N TYR A 373 -14.38 12.10 -1.94
CA TYR A 373 -15.51 11.17 -1.99
C TYR A 373 -15.19 10.01 -2.90
N LEU A 374 -15.73 8.83 -2.65
CA LEU A 374 -15.77 7.79 -3.68
C LEU A 374 -16.60 8.29 -4.88
N LEU A 375 -16.11 8.08 -6.10
CA LEU A 375 -16.85 8.51 -7.31
C LEU A 375 -18.25 7.86 -7.40
N ASP A 376 -18.42 6.65 -6.86
CA ASP A 376 -19.70 5.96 -6.83
C ASP A 376 -20.70 6.60 -5.85
N ASP A 377 -20.21 7.25 -4.80
CA ASP A 377 -21.01 7.97 -3.81
C ASP A 377 -21.16 9.46 -4.19
N TYR A 378 -20.41 9.94 -5.19
CA TYR A 378 -20.44 11.31 -5.65
C TYR A 378 -21.71 11.59 -6.48
N THR A 379 -22.44 12.64 -6.14
CA THR A 379 -23.75 12.95 -6.75
C THR A 379 -23.68 14.14 -7.70
N GLU A 380 -24.67 14.26 -8.60
CA GLU A 380 -24.82 15.46 -9.42
C GLU A 380 -25.03 16.74 -8.58
N THR A 381 -25.59 16.60 -7.37
CA THR A 381 -25.76 17.73 -6.45
C THR A 381 -24.41 18.21 -5.96
N LEU A 382 -23.52 17.30 -5.52
CA LEU A 382 -22.15 17.62 -5.14
C LEU A 382 -21.36 18.19 -6.33
N ALA A 383 -21.45 17.56 -7.50
CA ALA A 383 -20.78 18.09 -8.68
C ALA A 383 -21.25 19.51 -9.03
N SER A 384 -22.54 19.81 -8.84
CA SER A 384 -23.12 21.13 -9.16
C SER A 384 -22.76 22.22 -8.15
N SER A 385 -22.49 21.86 -6.87
CA SER A 385 -22.07 22.80 -5.81
C SER A 385 -20.54 22.98 -5.74
N HIS A 386 -19.77 22.19 -6.48
CA HIS A 386 -18.32 22.27 -6.44
C HIS A 386 -17.80 23.64 -6.93
N SER A 387 -16.97 24.31 -6.12
CA SER A 387 -16.48 25.66 -6.41
C SER A 387 -15.66 25.75 -7.71
N VAL A 388 -15.01 24.65 -8.17
CA VAL A 388 -14.30 24.63 -9.44
C VAL A 388 -15.18 25.01 -10.64
N ARG A 389 -16.50 24.85 -10.52
CA ARG A 389 -17.44 25.22 -11.61
C ARG A 389 -17.47 26.71 -11.90
N ASP A 390 -17.03 27.55 -10.98
CA ASP A 390 -16.87 28.97 -11.22
C ASP A 390 -15.76 29.25 -12.25
N ILE A 391 -14.84 28.29 -12.43
CA ILE A 391 -13.70 28.37 -13.33
C ILE A 391 -13.93 27.59 -14.60
N ILE A 392 -14.26 26.28 -14.52
CA ILE A 392 -14.39 25.38 -15.68
C ILE A 392 -15.84 25.06 -16.06
N GLY A 393 -16.80 25.64 -15.34
CA GLY A 393 -18.23 25.52 -15.68
C GLY A 393 -18.75 24.09 -15.61
N GLU A 394 -19.59 23.73 -16.62
CA GLU A 394 -20.23 22.43 -16.72
C GLU A 394 -19.28 21.30 -17.20
N GLU A 395 -18.03 21.63 -17.52
CA GLU A 395 -16.99 20.60 -17.75
C GLU A 395 -16.84 19.74 -16.51
N PHE A 396 -16.92 20.33 -15.31
CA PHE A 396 -16.97 19.56 -14.07
C PHE A 396 -18.37 19.02 -13.84
N SER A 397 -18.56 17.74 -14.14
CA SER A 397 -19.80 17.01 -13.97
C SER A 397 -19.54 15.54 -13.62
N LEU A 398 -20.49 14.91 -12.94
CA LEU A 398 -20.37 13.48 -12.58
C LEU A 398 -20.17 12.59 -13.83
N SER A 399 -20.86 12.91 -14.91
CA SER A 399 -20.72 12.15 -16.17
C SER A 399 -19.31 12.28 -16.77
N ASN A 400 -18.72 13.48 -16.75
CA ASN A 400 -17.38 13.70 -17.30
C ASN A 400 -16.30 13.07 -16.41
N LEU A 401 -16.46 13.09 -15.09
CA LEU A 401 -15.58 12.39 -14.15
C LEU A 401 -15.57 10.88 -14.43
N LYS A 402 -16.74 10.25 -14.59
CA LYS A 402 -16.85 8.81 -14.92
C LYS A 402 -16.24 8.49 -16.29
N ASN A 403 -16.56 9.28 -17.30
CA ASN A 403 -16.01 9.10 -18.65
C ASN A 403 -14.48 9.22 -18.65
N LYS A 404 -13.93 10.19 -17.89
CA LYS A 404 -12.46 10.37 -17.79
C LYS A 404 -11.80 9.19 -17.09
N PHE A 405 -12.37 8.69 -16.02
CA PHE A 405 -11.87 7.48 -15.36
C PHE A 405 -11.84 6.28 -16.32
N ASP A 406 -12.95 6.03 -17.03
CA ASP A 406 -13.06 4.93 -17.98
C ASP A 406 -12.06 5.09 -19.16
N GLU A 407 -11.88 6.30 -19.65
CA GLU A 407 -10.89 6.63 -20.67
C GLU A 407 -9.47 6.25 -20.21
N ILE A 408 -9.04 6.73 -19.05
CA ILE A 408 -7.70 6.47 -18.50
C ILE A 408 -7.51 4.96 -18.26
N MET A 409 -8.47 4.30 -17.64
CA MET A 409 -8.38 2.86 -17.33
C MET A 409 -8.41 1.97 -18.57
N SER A 410 -8.88 2.47 -19.70
CA SER A 410 -8.85 1.75 -20.99
C SER A 410 -7.48 1.80 -21.69
N MET A 411 -6.58 2.67 -21.25
CA MET A 411 -5.26 2.85 -21.83
C MET A 411 -4.35 1.67 -21.51
N ASN A 412 -3.52 1.26 -22.46
CA ASN A 412 -2.60 0.13 -22.29
C ASN A 412 -1.15 0.61 -22.27
N VAL A 413 -0.48 0.41 -21.15
CA VAL A 413 0.92 0.77 -20.97
C VAL A 413 1.81 -0.40 -21.42
N LYS A 414 2.73 -0.13 -22.34
CA LYS A 414 3.73 -1.10 -22.81
C LYS A 414 5.05 -0.90 -22.05
N PRO A 415 5.83 -1.97 -21.85
CA PRO A 415 7.21 -1.83 -21.36
C PRO A 415 8.03 -0.90 -22.27
N SER A 416 9.00 -0.21 -21.66
CA SER A 416 9.94 0.62 -22.41
C SER A 416 10.76 -0.20 -23.42
N THR A 417 10.94 0.35 -24.60
CA THR A 417 11.86 -0.16 -25.63
C THR A 417 12.88 0.87 -26.06
N GLY A 418 12.84 2.08 -25.46
CA GLY A 418 13.68 3.22 -25.80
C GLY A 418 15.04 3.19 -25.16
N THR A 419 15.76 4.29 -25.28
CA THR A 419 17.07 4.53 -24.67
C THR A 419 16.98 4.48 -23.14
N ASN A 420 18.00 3.94 -22.50
CA ASN A 420 18.03 3.81 -21.04
C ASN A 420 18.35 5.16 -20.37
N LEU A 421 17.32 5.91 -20.01
CA LEU A 421 17.43 7.21 -19.32
C LEU A 421 18.05 7.11 -17.92
N LEU A 422 18.10 5.92 -17.32
CA LEU A 422 18.73 5.72 -16.00
C LEU A 422 20.25 5.90 -16.03
N ASN A 423 20.87 5.86 -17.21
CA ASN A 423 22.30 5.94 -17.43
C ASN A 423 22.73 7.14 -18.27
N VAL A 424 21.85 8.10 -18.52
CA VAL A 424 22.19 9.29 -19.29
C VAL A 424 22.39 10.52 -18.42
N LYS A 425 23.06 11.53 -18.95
CA LYS A 425 23.22 12.89 -18.42
C LYS A 425 23.33 13.86 -19.58
N PHE A 426 23.15 15.16 -19.32
CA PHE A 426 23.49 16.18 -20.29
C PHE A 426 24.95 16.58 -20.17
N ASP A 427 25.61 16.80 -21.33
CA ASP A 427 26.94 17.44 -21.39
C ASP A 427 26.84 18.96 -21.36
N TRP A 428 28.01 19.67 -21.42
CA TRP A 428 28.08 21.13 -21.41
C TRP A 428 27.44 21.79 -22.65
N ASP A 429 27.29 21.04 -23.74
CA ASP A 429 26.71 21.53 -25.00
C ASP A 429 25.20 21.24 -25.09
N GLY A 430 24.64 20.60 -24.05
CA GLY A 430 23.22 20.24 -23.94
C GLY A 430 22.84 18.94 -24.68
N ASN A 431 23.83 18.11 -25.05
CA ASN A 431 23.53 16.80 -25.65
C ASN A 431 23.29 15.76 -24.57
N MET A 432 22.35 14.88 -24.79
CA MET A 432 22.16 13.70 -23.95
C MET A 432 23.25 12.68 -24.26
N VAL A 433 24.00 12.30 -23.22
CA VAL A 433 25.14 11.37 -23.34
C VAL A 433 25.00 10.22 -22.34
N ASP A 434 25.42 9.02 -22.73
CA ASP A 434 25.52 7.88 -21.82
C ASP A 434 26.59 8.15 -20.75
N LYS A 435 26.27 7.89 -19.48
CA LYS A 435 27.16 8.18 -18.33
C LYS A 435 28.43 7.36 -18.33
N ALA A 436 28.41 6.15 -18.91
CA ALA A 436 29.52 5.23 -18.90
C ALA A 436 30.45 5.43 -20.11
N SER A 437 29.89 5.60 -21.32
CA SER A 437 30.69 5.75 -22.56
C SER A 437 30.99 7.20 -22.92
N GLY A 438 30.12 8.14 -22.54
CA GLY A 438 30.17 9.52 -22.97
C GLY A 438 29.68 9.75 -24.41
N ASP A 439 29.12 8.70 -25.05
CA ASP A 439 28.60 8.79 -26.41
C ASP A 439 27.28 9.57 -26.43
N ILE A 440 27.06 10.37 -27.51
CA ILE A 440 25.79 11.08 -27.71
C ILE A 440 24.69 10.07 -28.00
N VAL A 441 23.55 10.27 -27.35
CA VAL A 441 22.35 9.45 -27.51
C VAL A 441 21.36 10.19 -28.41
N GLU A 442 21.06 9.59 -29.57
CA GLU A 442 20.16 10.15 -30.60
C GLU A 442 18.75 9.51 -30.48
N ASP A 443 18.05 9.77 -29.39
CA ASP A 443 16.66 9.33 -29.19
C ASP A 443 15.80 10.52 -28.83
N THR A 444 15.03 11.02 -29.81
CA THR A 444 14.28 12.27 -29.66
C THR A 444 13.19 12.17 -28.59
N GLU A 445 12.54 11.03 -28.42
CA GLU A 445 11.48 10.84 -27.40
C GLU A 445 12.10 10.84 -26.00
N SER A 446 13.18 10.09 -25.82
CA SER A 446 13.92 10.05 -24.56
C SER A 446 14.57 11.40 -24.23
N ILE A 447 15.09 12.12 -25.24
CA ILE A 447 15.64 13.47 -25.08
C ILE A 447 14.58 14.42 -24.57
N GLN A 448 13.38 14.42 -25.13
CA GLN A 448 12.28 15.29 -24.69
C GLN A 448 11.84 14.95 -23.26
N ALA A 449 11.70 13.67 -22.92
CA ALA A 449 11.36 13.25 -21.58
C ALA A 449 12.42 13.66 -20.55
N TRP A 450 13.72 13.54 -20.91
CA TRP A 450 14.83 13.98 -20.07
C TRP A 450 14.91 15.48 -19.93
N GLN A 451 14.71 16.24 -20.99
CA GLN A 451 14.70 17.72 -20.96
C GLN A 451 13.60 18.24 -20.04
N TYR A 452 12.41 17.64 -20.10
CA TYR A 452 11.34 17.96 -19.18
C TYR A 452 11.74 17.69 -17.71
N TYR A 453 12.33 16.53 -17.44
CA TYR A 453 12.82 16.17 -16.13
C TYR A 453 13.90 17.11 -15.58
N GLU A 454 14.89 17.47 -16.41
CA GLU A 454 15.94 18.44 -16.04
C GLU A 454 15.38 19.84 -15.83
N GLN A 455 14.37 20.26 -16.61
CA GLN A 455 13.69 21.53 -16.43
C GLN A 455 12.99 21.61 -15.07
N LEU A 456 12.31 20.55 -14.65
CA LEU A 456 11.72 20.46 -13.31
C LEU A 456 12.76 20.58 -12.21
N ASN A 457 13.92 19.93 -12.39
CA ASN A 457 15.00 19.97 -11.41
C ASN A 457 15.79 21.29 -11.39
N SER A 458 15.77 22.08 -12.48
CA SER A 458 16.48 23.36 -12.55
C SER A 458 15.71 24.54 -11.95
N GLY A 459 14.47 24.35 -11.55
CA GLY A 459 13.60 25.41 -11.08
C GLY A 459 13.12 26.37 -12.19
N GLU A 460 13.44 26.07 -13.45
CA GLU A 460 12.88 26.76 -14.61
C GLU A 460 11.51 26.17 -14.95
N SER A 461 10.53 26.35 -14.05
CA SER A 461 9.15 25.99 -14.34
C SER A 461 8.63 26.85 -15.48
N ASP A 462 8.08 26.20 -16.48
CA ASP A 462 7.46 26.86 -17.64
C ASP A 462 6.50 27.98 -17.16
N GLN A 463 6.77 29.24 -17.52
CA GLN A 463 5.89 30.37 -17.22
C GLN A 463 4.54 30.28 -18.00
N THR A 464 4.24 29.16 -18.62
CA THR A 464 3.05 29.01 -19.45
C THR A 464 1.76 28.72 -18.70
N ASP A 465 1.85 28.33 -17.41
CA ASP A 465 0.65 28.15 -16.56
C ASP A 465 0.38 29.35 -15.62
N SER A 466 1.14 30.44 -15.75
CA SER A 466 1.01 31.66 -14.91
C SER A 466 -0.07 32.65 -15.38
N SER A 467 -1.01 32.22 -16.27
CA SER A 467 -2.04 33.13 -16.76
C SER A 467 -3.33 33.15 -16.00
N GLU A 468 -3.48 32.34 -14.92
CA GLU A 468 -4.80 32.16 -14.27
C GLU A 468 -4.90 32.50 -12.78
N ASP A 469 -3.82 32.91 -12.10
CA ASP A 469 -3.92 33.30 -10.68
C ASP A 469 -3.43 34.71 -10.36
N SER A 470 -3.55 35.67 -11.29
CA SER A 470 -3.40 37.11 -10.98
C SER A 470 -4.78 37.76 -10.85
N GLY A 471 -5.54 37.40 -9.83
CA GLY A 471 -6.62 38.23 -9.32
C GLY A 471 -6.02 39.50 -8.72
N SER A 472 -5.84 40.53 -9.58
CA SER A 472 -5.44 41.84 -9.12
C SER A 472 -6.50 42.42 -8.19
N TYR A 473 -6.21 42.45 -6.89
CA TYR A 473 -6.88 43.35 -5.99
C TYR A 473 -6.34 44.77 -6.32
N GLU A 474 -7.10 45.51 -7.12
CA GLU A 474 -6.93 46.95 -7.20
C GLU A 474 -7.31 47.55 -5.83
N ASP A 475 -6.30 48.01 -5.12
CA ASP A 475 -6.42 48.91 -3.97
C ASP A 475 -6.96 50.26 -4.46
N SER A 476 -8.27 50.47 -4.39
CA SER A 476 -8.93 51.75 -4.58
C SER A 476 -9.24 52.38 -3.22
N GLY A 477 -8.27 53.14 -2.71
CA GLY A 477 -8.45 53.82 -1.41
C GLY A 477 -7.55 55.02 -1.21
N GLU A 478 -7.48 55.95 -2.14
CA GLU A 478 -7.12 57.34 -1.80
C GLU A 478 -8.31 58.02 -1.16
N GLY A 479 -8.29 58.10 0.16
CA GLY A 479 -9.16 58.94 0.98
C GLY A 479 -8.34 60.11 1.52
N ASP A 480 -8.37 61.20 0.81
CA ASP A 480 -7.89 62.52 1.24
C ASP A 480 -8.72 63.02 2.44
N TYR A 481 -8.12 63.27 3.59
CA TYR A 481 -8.66 64.08 4.67
C TYR A 481 -7.72 65.19 5.02
N SER A 482 -7.95 66.32 4.40
CA SER A 482 -7.59 67.64 4.95
C SER A 482 -8.80 68.23 5.69
N GLU A 483 -8.66 68.42 6.93
CA GLU A 483 -9.03 69.37 7.97
C GLU A 483 -9.42 68.72 9.29
#